data_c085ca780f5ad9039083660e596d164a
#
_entry.id   c085ca780f5ad9039083660e596d164a
#
_cell.length_a   1.000
_cell.length_b   1.000
_cell.length_c   1.000
_cell.angle_alpha   90.00
_cell.angle_beta   90.00
_cell.angle_gamma   90.00
#
_symmetry.space_group_name_H-M   'P 1'
#
loop_
_entity.id
_entity.type
_entity.pdbx_description
1 polymer ?
#
loop_
_entity_poly.entity_id
_entity_poly.type
_entity_poly.pdbx_seq_one_letter_code
_entity_poly.pdbx_strand_id
1 'polypeptide(L)'
;APTATYVRKLREVLPAAFPSATFYFQAADMITQVLNFGLPSQIDVQVVGRDRATNTRVAEELRRRLAGIPGVADAHLQQELDAPAFMVDIDRSRALQLGLSAQAIANDVNTSLSSSEQVAPNFWTDPATGIPYYIAVQTPERLVSSLNDIGNTPVSTALASNGPPIPGLLSNVATLKRESVPTNLNQSNIQPVLDIYASVQGRDLGSVSGDIDKVVSELQKELKPGNTIRVLGQIQSMHDSFRDLGIGLLFAAVFVYLLMVVNYQNFGDPFVVILALPATFCGIVTMLFMTGTTLNVPSLMGAIMAVGVASANSILLVTFAREQQLKGRSAFRAALDAGRTRIRPVLMTAAAMVVGMLPMAIGAPGEEQNAALARAVIGGLLFATPTTLLIVPYLFAMLRKRNDGVPAYGVFEDLPDE
;
A
#
# COMPACT_ATOMS: atom_id res chain seq x y z
N ALA A 1 -5.34 -9.57 -23.73
CA ALA A 1 -4.57 -8.44 -23.22
C ALA A 1 -4.82 -8.27 -21.71
N PRO A 2 -3.85 -7.81 -20.92
CA PRO A 2 -4.04 -7.55 -19.50
C PRO A 2 -5.11 -6.47 -19.25
N THR A 3 -5.83 -6.54 -18.12
CA THR A 3 -6.86 -5.56 -17.73
C THR A 3 -6.35 -4.11 -17.80
N ALA A 4 -5.09 -3.88 -17.38
CA ALA A 4 -4.46 -2.57 -17.44
C ALA A 4 -4.43 -1.94 -18.84
N THR A 5 -4.35 -2.76 -19.90
CA THR A 5 -4.38 -2.27 -21.29
C THR A 5 -5.76 -1.73 -21.67
N TYR A 6 -6.82 -2.42 -21.23
CA TYR A 6 -8.20 -1.98 -21.45
C TYR A 6 -8.53 -0.72 -20.65
N VAL A 7 -8.12 -0.66 -19.39
CA VAL A 7 -8.29 0.52 -18.53
C VAL A 7 -7.60 1.74 -19.13
N ARG A 8 -6.37 1.59 -19.64
CA ARG A 8 -5.68 2.69 -20.34
C ARG A 8 -6.48 3.23 -21.53
N LYS A 9 -7.00 2.32 -22.36
CA LYS A 9 -7.81 2.71 -23.52
C LYS A 9 -9.13 3.37 -23.10
N LEU A 10 -9.76 2.89 -22.03
CA LEU A 10 -10.99 3.47 -21.50
C LEU A 10 -10.75 4.89 -20.97
N ARG A 11 -9.62 5.14 -20.29
CA ARG A 11 -9.23 6.49 -19.83
C ARG A 11 -9.08 7.51 -20.97
N GLU A 12 -8.75 7.06 -22.18
CA GLU A 12 -8.65 7.93 -23.36
C GLU A 12 -10.01 8.16 -24.01
N VAL A 13 -10.82 7.10 -24.11
CA VAL A 13 -12.08 7.12 -24.90
C VAL A 13 -13.26 7.70 -24.11
N LEU A 14 -13.41 7.32 -22.83
CA LEU A 14 -14.61 7.70 -22.06
C LEU A 14 -14.73 9.21 -21.80
N PRO A 15 -13.69 9.95 -21.41
CA PRO A 15 -13.79 11.40 -21.21
C PRO A 15 -14.11 12.15 -22.52
N ALA A 16 -13.63 11.63 -23.65
CA ALA A 16 -13.94 12.20 -24.96
C ALA A 16 -15.40 11.94 -25.39
N ALA A 17 -15.94 10.79 -25.04
CA ALA A 17 -17.32 10.41 -25.35
C ALA A 17 -18.35 11.05 -24.40
N PHE A 18 -17.98 11.27 -23.15
CA PHE A 18 -18.86 11.80 -22.09
C PHE A 18 -18.18 12.94 -21.31
N PRO A 19 -18.08 14.14 -21.87
CA PRO A 19 -17.35 15.26 -21.27
C PRO A 19 -17.91 15.76 -19.93
N SER A 20 -19.19 15.46 -19.64
CA SER A 20 -19.87 15.86 -18.40
C SER A 20 -19.68 14.88 -17.24
N ALA A 21 -19.02 13.74 -17.49
CA ALA A 21 -18.80 12.70 -16.48
C ALA A 21 -17.33 12.58 -16.11
N THR A 22 -17.06 12.31 -14.86
CA THR A 22 -15.72 11.98 -14.36
C THR A 22 -15.60 10.48 -14.20
N PHE A 23 -14.56 9.90 -14.80
CA PHE A 23 -14.30 8.46 -14.75
C PHE A 23 -13.06 8.18 -13.91
N TYR A 24 -13.16 7.20 -13.05
CA TYR A 24 -12.03 6.64 -12.32
C TYR A 24 -12.17 5.13 -12.22
N PHE A 25 -11.03 4.43 -12.19
CA PHE A 25 -10.99 2.97 -12.23
C PHE A 25 -10.42 2.43 -10.94
N GLN A 26 -11.17 1.56 -10.29
CA GLN A 26 -10.76 0.88 -9.07
C GLN A 26 -10.31 -0.55 -9.38
N ALA A 27 -9.30 -1.02 -8.68
CA ALA A 27 -8.88 -2.40 -8.79
C ALA A 27 -9.92 -3.32 -8.15
N ALA A 28 -10.42 -4.27 -8.93
CA ALA A 28 -11.42 -5.23 -8.47
C ALA A 28 -10.82 -6.53 -7.93
N ASP A 29 -9.49 -6.74 -8.07
CA ASP A 29 -8.82 -7.94 -7.62
C ASP A 29 -8.51 -7.90 -6.12
N MET A 30 -8.68 -9.05 -5.47
CA MET A 30 -8.49 -9.22 -4.03
C MET A 30 -7.05 -8.92 -3.58
N ILE A 31 -6.06 -9.25 -4.41
CA ILE A 31 -4.64 -9.05 -4.07
C ILE A 31 -4.34 -7.56 -3.98
N THR A 32 -4.77 -6.76 -4.96
CA THR A 32 -4.58 -5.31 -4.94
C THR A 32 -5.33 -4.66 -3.77
N GLN A 33 -6.55 -5.13 -3.45
CA GLN A 33 -7.30 -4.63 -2.30
C GLN A 33 -6.57 -4.92 -0.98
N VAL A 34 -6.00 -6.11 -0.81
CA VAL A 34 -5.19 -6.45 0.38
C VAL A 34 -3.93 -5.58 0.46
N LEU A 35 -3.23 -5.39 -0.66
CA LEU A 35 -2.04 -4.54 -0.72
C LEU A 35 -2.35 -3.05 -0.46
N ASN A 36 -3.56 -2.62 -0.78
CA ASN A 36 -4.04 -1.27 -0.51
C ASN A 36 -4.66 -1.12 0.89
N PHE A 37 -4.59 -2.13 1.76
CA PHE A 37 -5.26 -2.14 3.07
C PHE A 37 -6.78 -1.94 2.99
N GLY A 38 -7.42 -2.49 1.97
CA GLY A 38 -8.86 -2.33 1.73
C GLY A 38 -9.25 -1.00 1.08
N LEU A 39 -8.30 -0.13 0.76
CA LEU A 39 -8.55 1.11 0.04
C LEU A 39 -8.84 0.84 -1.44
N PRO A 40 -9.73 1.62 -2.06
CA PRO A 40 -10.12 1.40 -3.47
C PRO A 40 -9.02 1.83 -4.45
N SER A 41 -7.99 2.54 -4.01
CA SER A 41 -6.93 3.12 -4.83
C SER A 41 -5.55 2.81 -4.27
N GLN A 42 -4.53 2.84 -5.13
CA GLN A 42 -3.13 2.64 -4.73
C GLN A 42 -2.60 3.78 -3.86
N ILE A 43 -3.09 4.99 -4.11
CA ILE A 43 -2.69 6.21 -3.42
C ILE A 43 -3.92 6.78 -2.75
N ASP A 44 -3.81 7.05 -1.46
CA ASP A 44 -4.76 7.81 -0.66
C ASP A 44 -4.02 8.94 0.06
N VAL A 45 -4.36 10.18 -0.29
CA VAL A 45 -3.81 11.34 0.39
C VAL A 45 -4.92 12.00 1.19
N GLN A 46 -4.79 11.94 2.49
CA GLN A 46 -5.80 12.41 3.44
C GLN A 46 -5.46 13.79 3.97
N VAL A 47 -6.41 14.72 3.88
CA VAL A 47 -6.37 16.00 4.58
C VAL A 47 -7.20 15.88 5.85
N VAL A 48 -6.55 15.86 7.01
CA VAL A 48 -7.15 15.57 8.32
C VAL A 48 -7.19 16.82 9.17
N GLY A 49 -8.32 17.13 9.79
CA GLY A 49 -8.41 18.21 10.76
C GLY A 49 -9.78 18.88 10.84
N ARG A 50 -9.94 19.78 11.80
CA ARG A 50 -11.23 20.38 12.16
C ARG A 50 -11.60 21.61 11.32
N ASP A 51 -10.63 22.30 10.70
CA ASP A 51 -10.89 23.49 9.87
C ASP A 51 -11.36 23.07 8.47
N ARG A 52 -12.65 22.83 8.36
CA ARG A 52 -13.26 22.32 7.13
C ARG A 52 -13.01 23.23 5.92
N ALA A 53 -13.14 24.53 6.08
CA ALA A 53 -13.02 25.48 4.96
C ALA A 53 -11.59 25.50 4.37
N THR A 54 -10.56 25.57 5.23
CA THR A 54 -9.16 25.50 4.78
C THR A 54 -8.83 24.13 4.22
N ASN A 55 -9.28 23.05 4.88
CA ASN A 55 -9.01 21.69 4.45
C ASN A 55 -9.63 21.38 3.07
N THR A 56 -10.87 21.86 2.81
CA THR A 56 -11.50 21.69 1.49
C THR A 56 -10.71 22.42 0.40
N ARG A 57 -10.29 23.66 0.64
CA ARG A 57 -9.48 24.41 -0.33
C ARG A 57 -8.15 23.72 -0.60
N VAL A 58 -7.47 23.25 0.45
CA VAL A 58 -6.20 22.54 0.31
C VAL A 58 -6.37 21.18 -0.37
N ALA A 59 -7.46 20.45 -0.09
CA ALA A 59 -7.76 19.17 -0.74
C ALA A 59 -8.00 19.35 -2.25
N GLU A 60 -8.73 20.37 -2.66
CA GLU A 60 -8.95 20.70 -4.06
C GLU A 60 -7.65 21.12 -4.77
N GLU A 61 -6.81 21.92 -4.14
CA GLU A 61 -5.50 22.29 -4.66
C GLU A 61 -4.59 21.06 -4.77
N LEU A 62 -4.57 20.22 -3.75
CA LEU A 62 -3.83 18.97 -3.72
C LEU A 62 -4.27 18.04 -4.87
N ARG A 63 -5.59 17.84 -5.05
CA ARG A 63 -6.14 17.05 -6.17
C ARG A 63 -5.66 17.59 -7.53
N ARG A 64 -5.70 18.91 -7.74
CA ARG A 64 -5.24 19.54 -8.98
C ARG A 64 -3.76 19.31 -9.23
N ARG A 65 -2.92 19.48 -8.21
CA ARG A 65 -1.47 19.26 -8.31
C ARG A 65 -1.14 17.80 -8.53
N LEU A 66 -1.80 16.88 -7.84
CA LEU A 66 -1.64 15.43 -8.03
C LEU A 66 -1.98 15.01 -9.46
N ALA A 67 -3.08 15.52 -10.01
CA ALA A 67 -3.46 15.25 -11.41
C ALA A 67 -2.43 15.76 -12.42
N GLY A 68 -1.62 16.76 -12.07
CA GLY A 68 -0.53 17.28 -12.89
C GLY A 68 0.78 16.47 -12.82
N ILE A 69 0.92 15.53 -11.91
CA ILE A 69 2.13 14.71 -11.77
C ILE A 69 2.16 13.64 -12.88
N PRO A 70 3.21 13.57 -13.71
CA PRO A 70 3.32 12.52 -14.70
C PRO A 70 3.31 11.13 -14.05
N GLY A 71 2.43 10.25 -14.54
CA GLY A 71 2.25 8.91 -13.99
C GLY A 71 1.12 8.78 -12.95
N VAL A 72 0.53 9.87 -12.49
CA VAL A 72 -0.70 9.84 -11.69
C VAL A 72 -1.91 9.81 -12.62
N ALA A 73 -2.85 8.93 -12.33
CA ALA A 73 -4.13 8.80 -13.03
C ALA A 73 -5.28 8.78 -12.02
N ASP A 74 -6.48 9.15 -12.50
CA ASP A 74 -7.72 9.08 -11.74
C ASP A 74 -7.71 9.86 -10.41
N ALA A 75 -6.96 10.97 -10.33
CA ALA A 75 -6.91 11.80 -9.13
C ALA A 75 -8.26 12.48 -8.89
N HIS A 76 -8.97 12.06 -7.84
CA HIS A 76 -10.29 12.59 -7.48
C HIS A 76 -10.46 12.69 -5.97
N LEU A 77 -11.33 13.59 -5.55
CA LEU A 77 -11.79 13.69 -4.17
C LEU A 77 -12.89 12.64 -3.97
N GLN A 78 -12.74 11.80 -2.93
CA GLN A 78 -13.71 10.75 -2.64
C GLN A 78 -15.06 11.31 -2.20
N GLN A 79 -15.04 12.39 -1.42
CA GLN A 79 -16.25 13.03 -0.95
C GLN A 79 -16.75 14.02 -1.99
N GLU A 80 -17.99 13.86 -2.41
CA GLU A 80 -18.71 14.87 -3.17
C GLU A 80 -19.21 15.93 -2.20
N LEU A 81 -18.67 17.14 -2.31
CA LEU A 81 -18.89 18.23 -1.33
C LEU A 81 -20.03 19.16 -1.71
N ASP A 82 -20.51 19.08 -2.95
CA ASP A 82 -21.46 20.00 -3.58
C ASP A 82 -22.71 19.31 -4.14
N ALA A 83 -23.08 18.17 -3.56
CA ALA A 83 -24.31 17.49 -3.97
C ALA A 83 -25.52 18.37 -3.73
N PRO A 84 -26.42 18.53 -4.73
CA PRO A 84 -27.61 19.36 -4.59
C PRO A 84 -28.58 18.72 -3.60
N ALA A 85 -29.00 19.51 -2.61
CA ALA A 85 -29.95 19.08 -1.59
C ALA A 85 -30.99 20.18 -1.33
N PHE A 86 -32.11 19.78 -0.76
CA PHE A 86 -33.12 20.69 -0.25
C PHE A 86 -33.09 20.68 1.28
N MET A 87 -32.76 21.81 1.88
CA MET A 87 -32.84 22.00 3.30
C MET A 87 -34.27 22.37 3.69
N VAL A 88 -34.84 21.63 4.60
CA VAL A 88 -36.15 21.95 5.20
C VAL A 88 -35.90 22.79 6.45
N ASP A 89 -36.04 24.10 6.32
CA ASP A 89 -35.85 25.06 7.41
C ASP A 89 -37.19 25.26 8.16
N ILE A 90 -37.29 24.64 9.34
CA ILE A 90 -38.52 24.62 10.15
C ILE A 90 -38.59 25.88 11.01
N ASP A 91 -39.66 26.68 10.82
CA ASP A 91 -39.99 27.80 11.70
C ASP A 91 -40.55 27.26 13.03
N ARG A 92 -39.69 27.17 14.03
CA ARG A 92 -40.01 26.61 15.34
C ARG A 92 -41.10 27.40 16.06
N SER A 93 -41.22 28.73 15.81
CA SER A 93 -42.22 29.56 16.43
C SER A 93 -43.62 29.26 15.87
N ARG A 94 -43.72 29.16 14.55
CA ARG A 94 -44.98 28.76 13.88
C ARG A 94 -45.38 27.31 14.23
N ALA A 95 -44.40 26.40 14.26
CA ALA A 95 -44.62 25.02 14.63
C ALA A 95 -45.21 24.95 16.06
N LEU A 96 -44.64 25.69 17.02
CA LEU A 96 -45.13 25.73 18.39
C LEU A 96 -46.55 26.31 18.52
N GLN A 97 -46.89 27.34 17.72
CA GLN A 97 -48.24 27.90 17.67
C GLN A 97 -49.29 26.87 17.21
N LEU A 98 -48.87 25.92 16.35
CA LEU A 98 -49.71 24.81 15.90
C LEU A 98 -49.61 23.57 16.80
N GLY A 99 -48.87 23.66 17.93
CA GLY A 99 -48.67 22.57 18.86
C GLY A 99 -47.72 21.47 18.35
N LEU A 100 -46.90 21.79 17.31
CA LEU A 100 -45.97 20.84 16.73
C LEU A 100 -44.55 21.04 17.26
N SER A 101 -43.84 19.96 17.52
CA SER A 101 -42.39 20.01 17.74
C SER A 101 -41.66 19.89 16.40
N ALA A 102 -40.48 20.45 16.32
CA ALA A 102 -39.62 20.27 15.13
C ALA A 102 -39.32 18.79 14.85
N GLN A 103 -39.22 17.99 15.93
CA GLN A 103 -39.03 16.54 15.83
C GLN A 103 -40.23 15.83 15.17
N ALA A 104 -41.44 16.21 15.54
CA ALA A 104 -42.63 15.63 14.92
C ALA A 104 -42.70 15.96 13.43
N ILE A 105 -42.46 17.22 13.06
CA ILE A 105 -42.40 17.63 11.63
C ILE A 105 -41.31 16.86 10.87
N ALA A 106 -40.12 16.72 11.43
CA ALA A 106 -39.05 15.96 10.80
C ALA A 106 -39.39 14.48 10.62
N ASN A 107 -40.09 13.87 11.61
CA ASN A 107 -40.56 12.50 11.54
C ASN A 107 -41.64 12.31 10.45
N ASP A 108 -42.60 13.25 10.36
CA ASP A 108 -43.65 13.20 9.32
C ASP A 108 -43.05 13.34 7.91
N VAL A 109 -42.11 14.27 7.73
CA VAL A 109 -41.39 14.45 6.45
C VAL A 109 -40.59 13.19 6.09
N ASN A 110 -39.86 12.63 7.06
CA ASN A 110 -39.10 11.40 6.86
C ASN A 110 -40.00 10.21 6.54
N THR A 111 -41.11 10.05 7.25
CA THR A 111 -42.10 9.00 6.96
C THR A 111 -42.70 9.16 5.56
N SER A 112 -43.02 10.39 5.14
CA SER A 112 -43.59 10.65 3.84
C SER A 112 -42.61 10.40 2.68
N LEU A 113 -41.35 10.86 2.82
CA LEU A 113 -40.36 10.83 1.72
C LEU A 113 -39.47 9.60 1.73
N SER A 114 -39.11 9.07 2.89
CA SER A 114 -38.16 7.96 3.00
C SER A 114 -38.78 6.66 3.49
N SER A 115 -39.85 6.68 4.25
CA SER A 115 -40.59 5.56 4.80
C SER A 115 -40.76 5.64 6.35
N SER A 116 -41.79 5.04 6.86
CA SER A 116 -42.01 4.88 8.29
C SER A 116 -41.04 3.93 9.00
N GLU A 117 -40.27 3.17 8.24
CA GLU A 117 -39.35 2.15 8.77
C GLU A 117 -38.31 2.71 9.74
N GLN A 118 -37.80 3.91 9.46
CA GLN A 118 -36.79 4.56 10.32
C GLN A 118 -37.36 5.28 11.52
N VAL A 119 -38.61 5.74 11.45
CA VAL A 119 -39.28 6.55 12.48
C VAL A 119 -40.11 5.70 13.44
N ALA A 120 -40.86 4.75 12.90
CA ALA A 120 -41.76 3.86 13.64
C ALA A 120 -41.75 2.48 12.97
N PRO A 121 -40.69 1.66 13.15
CA PRO A 121 -40.59 0.34 12.55
C PRO A 121 -41.77 -0.53 13.04
N ASN A 122 -42.52 -1.07 12.09
CA ASN A 122 -43.65 -1.96 12.37
C ASN A 122 -43.49 -3.26 11.60
N PHE A 123 -43.87 -4.36 12.21
CA PHE A 123 -43.71 -5.69 11.63
C PHE A 123 -45.03 -6.43 11.58
N TRP A 124 -45.26 -7.13 10.49
CA TRP A 124 -46.28 -8.14 10.38
C TRP A 124 -45.58 -9.51 10.27
N THR A 125 -45.97 -10.42 11.18
CA THR A 125 -45.44 -11.78 11.13
C THR A 125 -46.44 -12.65 10.38
N ASP A 126 -45.99 -13.30 9.29
CA ASP A 126 -46.81 -14.23 8.54
C ASP A 126 -47.18 -15.44 9.43
N PRO A 127 -48.47 -15.68 9.67
CA PRO A 127 -48.90 -16.78 10.50
C PRO A 127 -48.56 -18.17 9.97
N ALA A 128 -48.35 -18.29 8.65
CA ALA A 128 -48.05 -19.56 7.99
C ALA A 128 -46.57 -19.94 8.04
N THR A 129 -45.70 -18.96 7.93
CA THR A 129 -44.25 -19.17 7.84
C THR A 129 -43.49 -18.72 9.09
N GLY A 130 -44.09 -17.89 9.95
CA GLY A 130 -43.44 -17.28 11.11
C GLY A 130 -42.42 -16.20 10.76
N ILE A 131 -42.30 -15.78 9.48
CA ILE A 131 -41.34 -14.79 9.00
C ILE A 131 -41.91 -13.38 9.26
N PRO A 132 -41.15 -12.48 9.94
CA PRO A 132 -41.58 -11.09 10.11
C PRO A 132 -41.26 -10.28 8.84
N TYR A 133 -42.24 -9.51 8.36
CA TYR A 133 -42.12 -8.56 7.26
C TYR A 133 -42.28 -7.14 7.78
N TYR A 134 -41.46 -6.21 7.27
CA TYR A 134 -41.61 -4.79 7.57
C TYR A 134 -42.86 -4.22 6.88
N ILE A 135 -43.61 -3.42 7.62
CA ILE A 135 -44.68 -2.60 7.08
C ILE A 135 -44.14 -1.19 6.86
N ALA A 136 -43.89 -0.85 5.63
CA ALA A 136 -43.42 0.46 5.22
C ALA A 136 -44.57 1.33 4.73
N VAL A 137 -44.70 2.54 5.29
CA VAL A 137 -45.68 3.55 4.86
C VAL A 137 -44.90 4.74 4.32
N GLN A 138 -45.14 5.10 3.06
CA GLN A 138 -44.50 6.23 2.40
C GLN A 138 -45.41 6.84 1.34
N THR A 139 -45.17 8.08 0.96
CA THR A 139 -45.82 8.68 -0.19
C THR A 139 -45.22 8.09 -1.46
N PRO A 140 -46.02 7.57 -2.40
CA PRO A 140 -45.51 7.05 -3.67
C PRO A 140 -44.71 8.11 -4.45
N GLU A 141 -43.54 7.76 -4.97
CA GLU A 141 -42.63 8.68 -5.70
C GLU A 141 -43.33 9.44 -6.83
N ARG A 142 -44.26 8.78 -7.51
CA ARG A 142 -45.08 9.40 -8.58
C ARG A 142 -45.91 10.61 -8.16
N LEU A 143 -46.13 10.79 -6.85
CA LEU A 143 -46.90 11.90 -6.25
C LEU A 143 -45.98 13.00 -5.71
N VAL A 144 -44.65 12.81 -5.80
CA VAL A 144 -43.65 13.79 -5.34
C VAL A 144 -42.76 14.15 -6.51
N SER A 145 -43.26 14.95 -7.44
CA SER A 145 -42.58 15.33 -8.66
C SER A 145 -42.06 16.78 -8.64
N SER A 146 -42.51 17.58 -7.70
CA SER A 146 -42.15 19.01 -7.58
C SER A 146 -41.88 19.44 -6.13
N LEU A 147 -41.21 20.58 -5.95
CA LEU A 147 -41.03 21.19 -4.62
C LEU A 147 -42.37 21.55 -3.95
N ASN A 148 -43.38 21.88 -4.73
CA ASN A 148 -44.73 22.14 -4.21
C ASN A 148 -45.35 20.88 -3.60
N ASP A 149 -45.10 19.73 -4.19
CA ASP A 149 -45.61 18.46 -3.64
C ASP A 149 -44.95 18.15 -2.29
N ILE A 150 -43.65 18.42 -2.16
CA ILE A 150 -42.96 18.33 -0.86
C ILE A 150 -43.54 19.32 0.14
N GLY A 151 -43.78 20.56 -0.26
CA GLY A 151 -44.41 21.58 0.59
C GLY A 151 -45.82 21.21 1.04
N ASN A 152 -46.54 20.41 0.25
CA ASN A 152 -47.89 19.92 0.57
C ASN A 152 -47.90 18.64 1.42
N THR A 153 -46.75 18.14 1.83
CA THR A 153 -46.63 17.00 2.73
C THR A 153 -47.42 17.31 4.01
N PRO A 154 -48.42 16.44 4.42
CA PRO A 154 -49.17 16.66 5.64
C PRO A 154 -48.29 16.49 6.87
N VAL A 155 -48.36 17.40 7.80
CA VAL A 155 -47.76 17.32 9.13
C VAL A 155 -48.83 17.27 10.18
N SER A 156 -48.69 16.33 11.09
CA SER A 156 -49.71 16.05 12.12
C SER A 156 -49.71 17.14 13.16
N THR A 157 -50.84 17.78 13.44
CA THR A 157 -51.00 18.74 14.52
C THR A 157 -51.46 18.02 15.80
N ALA A 158 -50.76 18.23 16.91
CA ALA A 158 -51.09 17.60 18.21
C ALA A 158 -52.26 18.29 18.95
N LEU A 159 -52.85 19.34 18.39
CA LEU A 159 -53.77 20.23 19.10
C LEU A 159 -55.25 19.78 19.17
N ALA A 160 -55.57 18.58 18.77
CA ALA A 160 -56.91 18.10 19.01
C ALA A 160 -56.94 17.40 20.38
N SER A 161 -57.27 18.11 21.42
CA SER A 161 -57.39 17.54 22.78
C SER A 161 -58.50 16.48 22.91
N ASN A 162 -59.41 16.32 21.95
CA ASN A 162 -60.45 15.28 21.87
C ASN A 162 -60.97 15.01 20.45
N GLY A 163 -60.21 15.33 19.38
CA GLY A 163 -60.63 15.10 17.98
C GLY A 163 -59.49 14.51 17.12
N PRO A 164 -59.77 14.06 15.87
CA PRO A 164 -58.74 13.62 14.98
C PRO A 164 -57.75 14.76 14.70
N PRO A 165 -56.43 14.48 14.59
CA PRO A 165 -55.45 15.51 14.33
C PRO A 165 -55.76 16.24 13.01
N ILE A 166 -55.76 17.56 13.04
CA ILE A 166 -55.95 18.37 11.84
C ILE A 166 -54.61 18.41 11.07
N PRO A 167 -54.52 17.85 9.89
CA PRO A 167 -53.26 17.87 9.13
C PRO A 167 -52.94 19.32 8.69
N GLY A 168 -51.77 19.83 9.13
CA GLY A 168 -51.18 21.01 8.59
C GLY A 168 -50.35 20.66 7.34
N LEU A 169 -50.02 21.66 6.51
CA LEU A 169 -49.08 21.49 5.43
C LEU A 169 -47.68 21.88 5.88
N LEU A 170 -46.66 21.19 5.34
CA LEU A 170 -45.26 21.51 5.64
C LEU A 170 -44.93 22.95 5.26
N SER A 171 -45.46 23.47 4.13
CA SER A 171 -45.27 24.85 3.66
C SER A 171 -45.77 25.92 4.69
N ASN A 172 -46.62 25.58 5.61
CA ASN A 172 -47.09 26.51 6.67
C ASN A 172 -46.07 26.68 7.79
N VAL A 173 -45.19 25.69 8.02
CA VAL A 173 -44.26 25.63 9.15
C VAL A 173 -42.79 25.53 8.73
N ALA A 174 -42.52 25.35 7.47
CA ALA A 174 -41.13 25.23 6.94
C ALA A 174 -40.96 25.91 5.59
N THR A 175 -39.73 26.28 5.29
CA THR A 175 -39.30 26.78 3.98
C THR A 175 -38.28 25.83 3.37
N LEU A 176 -38.43 25.53 2.06
CA LEU A 176 -37.49 24.70 1.34
C LEU A 176 -36.42 25.58 0.67
N LYS A 177 -35.16 25.39 1.08
CA LYS A 177 -34.01 26.09 0.51
C LYS A 177 -33.15 25.11 -0.28
N ARG A 178 -32.69 25.51 -1.46
CA ARG A 178 -31.73 24.72 -2.22
C ARG A 178 -30.33 25.00 -1.67
N GLU A 179 -29.63 23.98 -1.26
CA GLU A 179 -28.27 24.05 -0.72
C GLU A 179 -27.39 22.98 -1.35
N SER A 180 -26.07 23.15 -1.25
CA SER A 180 -25.09 22.13 -1.54
C SER A 180 -24.61 21.51 -0.23
N VAL A 181 -24.67 20.20 -0.12
CA VAL A 181 -24.23 19.46 1.06
C VAL A 181 -23.28 18.34 0.67
N PRO A 182 -22.33 17.98 1.50
CA PRO A 182 -21.50 16.82 1.25
C PRO A 182 -22.33 15.53 1.36
N THR A 183 -22.14 14.63 0.40
CA THR A 183 -22.82 13.33 0.36
C THR A 183 -22.30 12.41 1.48
N ASN A 184 -20.98 12.42 1.68
CA ASN A 184 -20.31 11.59 2.68
C ASN A 184 -19.42 12.43 3.59
N LEU A 185 -19.39 12.07 4.85
CA LEU A 185 -18.49 12.64 5.85
C LEU A 185 -17.63 11.53 6.44
N ASN A 186 -16.35 11.53 6.09
CA ASN A 186 -15.39 10.59 6.63
C ASN A 186 -14.70 11.15 7.88
N GLN A 187 -14.39 10.28 8.81
CA GLN A 187 -13.65 10.60 10.03
C GLN A 187 -12.57 9.57 10.28
N SER A 188 -11.42 10.03 10.73
CA SER A 188 -10.32 9.21 11.24
C SER A 188 -9.95 9.71 12.63
N ASN A 189 -10.03 8.84 13.65
CA ASN A 189 -9.76 9.20 15.05
C ASN A 189 -10.54 10.46 15.51
N ILE A 190 -11.85 10.49 15.20
CA ILE A 190 -12.77 11.58 15.58
C ILE A 190 -12.43 12.94 14.89
N GLN A 191 -11.54 12.95 13.91
CA GLN A 191 -11.24 14.12 13.11
C GLN A 191 -11.83 13.98 11.71
N PRO A 192 -12.46 15.04 11.15
CA PRO A 192 -12.90 15.02 9.76
C PRO A 192 -11.74 14.80 8.81
N VAL A 193 -11.97 14.02 7.77
CA VAL A 193 -10.99 13.66 6.75
C VAL A 193 -11.56 13.91 5.37
N LEU A 194 -10.73 14.45 4.48
CA LEU A 194 -10.97 14.51 3.04
C LEU A 194 -9.96 13.58 2.36
N ASP A 195 -10.47 12.59 1.62
CA ASP A 195 -9.66 11.56 0.97
C ASP A 195 -9.50 11.88 -0.52
N ILE A 196 -8.26 11.99 -0.97
CA ILE A 196 -7.91 12.15 -2.39
C ILE A 196 -7.32 10.84 -2.86
N TYR A 197 -8.06 10.12 -3.71
CA TYR A 197 -7.63 8.88 -4.32
C TYR A 197 -6.95 9.12 -5.64
N ALA A 198 -5.92 8.33 -5.92
CA ALA A 198 -5.23 8.32 -7.20
C ALA A 198 -4.62 6.95 -7.48
N SER A 199 -4.41 6.67 -8.76
CA SER A 199 -3.75 5.45 -9.25
C SER A 199 -2.48 5.80 -10.00
N VAL A 200 -1.56 4.84 -10.13
CA VAL A 200 -0.33 5.01 -10.90
C VAL A 200 -0.47 4.34 -12.26
N GLN A 201 -0.04 5.01 -13.33
CA GLN A 201 -0.04 4.48 -14.67
C GLN A 201 1.24 4.87 -15.44
N GLY A 202 1.92 3.85 -15.97
CA GLY A 202 3.07 4.06 -16.88
C GLY A 202 4.36 4.55 -16.21
N ARG A 203 4.37 4.67 -14.88
CA ARG A 203 5.54 5.06 -14.08
C ARG A 203 5.59 4.22 -12.80
N ASP A 204 6.72 4.15 -12.12
CA ASP A 204 6.85 3.43 -10.86
C ASP A 204 6.28 4.22 -9.67
N LEU A 205 5.75 3.50 -8.70
CA LEU A 205 5.12 4.09 -7.50
C LEU A 205 6.12 4.90 -6.66
N GLY A 206 7.39 4.48 -6.60
CA GLY A 206 8.43 5.16 -5.82
C GLY A 206 8.75 6.57 -6.33
N SER A 207 8.92 6.72 -7.66
CA SER A 207 9.16 8.03 -8.28
C SER A 207 7.94 8.95 -8.15
N VAL A 208 6.74 8.39 -8.29
CA VAL A 208 5.48 9.14 -8.10
C VAL A 208 5.35 9.58 -6.64
N SER A 209 5.65 8.70 -5.68
CA SER A 209 5.66 9.03 -4.25
C SER A 209 6.57 10.22 -3.93
N GLY A 210 7.80 10.22 -4.47
CA GLY A 210 8.72 11.33 -4.25
C GLY A 210 8.22 12.69 -4.77
N ASP A 211 7.44 12.69 -5.85
CA ASP A 211 6.82 13.93 -6.36
C ASP A 211 5.58 14.31 -5.53
N ILE A 212 4.80 13.35 -5.06
CA ILE A 212 3.69 13.57 -4.12
C ILE A 212 4.20 14.17 -2.81
N ASP A 213 5.28 13.64 -2.24
CA ASP A 213 5.85 14.13 -0.98
C ASP A 213 6.30 15.60 -1.08
N LYS A 214 6.81 16.04 -2.23
CA LYS A 214 7.13 17.45 -2.49
C LYS A 214 5.87 18.31 -2.43
N VAL A 215 4.82 17.92 -3.15
CA VAL A 215 3.54 18.66 -3.17
C VAL A 215 2.92 18.70 -1.77
N VAL A 216 2.92 17.57 -1.06
CA VAL A 216 2.40 17.47 0.31
C VAL A 216 3.18 18.37 1.26
N SER A 217 4.52 18.37 1.18
CA SER A 217 5.37 19.21 2.05
C SER A 217 5.17 20.71 1.84
N GLU A 218 4.83 21.13 0.62
CA GLU A 218 4.48 22.52 0.30
C GLU A 218 3.11 22.90 0.88
N LEU A 219 2.08 22.10 0.59
CA LEU A 219 0.71 22.37 1.03
C LEU A 219 0.49 22.19 2.53
N GLN A 220 1.29 21.34 3.19
CA GLN A 220 1.27 21.22 4.65
C GLN A 220 1.54 22.55 5.37
N LYS A 221 2.32 23.43 4.75
CA LYS A 221 2.64 24.77 5.30
C LYS A 221 1.45 25.74 5.24
N GLU A 222 0.49 25.47 4.38
CA GLU A 222 -0.74 26.29 4.25
C GLU A 222 -1.82 25.91 5.25
N LEU A 223 -1.68 24.75 5.88
CA LEU A 223 -2.64 24.25 6.86
C LEU A 223 -2.45 24.94 8.22
N LYS A 224 -3.56 25.20 8.90
CA LYS A 224 -3.53 25.70 10.28
C LYS A 224 -3.03 24.62 11.25
N PRO A 225 -2.47 25.01 12.40
CA PRO A 225 -2.06 24.06 13.44
C PRO A 225 -3.19 23.11 13.82
N GLY A 226 -2.86 21.82 13.93
CA GLY A 226 -3.83 20.77 14.21
C GLY A 226 -4.48 20.12 12.99
N ASN A 227 -4.19 20.62 11.76
CA ASN A 227 -4.56 19.96 10.52
C ASN A 227 -3.30 19.37 9.86
N THR A 228 -3.43 18.18 9.27
CA THR A 228 -2.29 17.47 8.67
C THR A 228 -2.68 16.80 7.37
N ILE A 229 -1.70 16.65 6.46
CA ILE A 229 -1.82 15.80 5.27
C ILE A 229 -1.10 14.49 5.58
N ARG A 230 -1.74 13.36 5.26
CA ARG A 230 -1.18 12.02 5.40
C ARG A 230 -1.22 11.31 4.06
N VAL A 231 -0.15 10.61 3.74
CA VAL A 231 -0.08 9.76 2.53
C VAL A 231 -0.20 8.31 2.99
N LEU A 232 -1.22 7.64 2.52
CA LEU A 232 -1.59 6.27 2.86
C LEU A 232 -1.61 5.38 1.61
N GLY A 233 -2.11 4.16 1.77
CA GLY A 233 -2.19 3.18 0.69
C GLY A 233 -0.87 2.46 0.44
N GLN A 234 -0.62 2.06 -0.80
CA GLN A 234 0.60 1.32 -1.17
C GLN A 234 1.88 2.12 -0.94
N ILE A 235 1.83 3.46 -0.99
CA ILE A 235 2.99 4.32 -0.74
C ILE A 235 3.49 4.11 0.68
N GLN A 236 2.61 4.15 1.67
CA GLN A 236 2.99 3.93 3.07
C GLN A 236 3.59 2.53 3.27
N SER A 237 2.89 1.50 2.77
CA SER A 237 3.36 0.11 2.84
C SER A 237 4.72 -0.07 2.18
N MET A 238 4.93 0.58 1.04
CA MET A 238 6.21 0.56 0.35
C MET A 238 7.32 1.18 1.21
N HIS A 239 7.13 2.39 1.74
CA HIS A 239 8.11 3.07 2.57
C HIS A 239 8.47 2.26 3.82
N ASP A 240 7.46 1.74 4.54
CA ASP A 240 7.67 0.93 5.74
C ASP A 240 8.42 -0.37 5.38
N SER A 241 8.02 -1.06 4.31
CA SER A 241 8.68 -2.28 3.86
C SER A 241 10.13 -2.04 3.43
N PHE A 242 10.40 -0.97 2.67
CA PHE A 242 11.77 -0.63 2.25
C PHE A 242 12.66 -0.34 3.46
N ARG A 243 12.14 0.42 4.43
CA ARG A 243 12.87 0.72 5.67
C ARG A 243 13.15 -0.54 6.46
N ASP A 244 12.13 -1.34 6.71
CA ASP A 244 12.23 -2.51 7.59
C ASP A 244 13.06 -3.62 6.95
N LEU A 245 12.91 -3.87 5.64
CA LEU A 245 13.77 -4.81 4.89
C LEU A 245 15.22 -4.31 4.79
N GLY A 246 15.42 -2.99 4.60
CA GLY A 246 16.77 -2.41 4.58
C GLY A 246 17.47 -2.54 5.93
N ILE A 247 16.78 -2.24 7.02
CA ILE A 247 17.26 -2.44 8.38
C ILE A 247 17.51 -3.93 8.65
N GLY A 248 16.56 -4.79 8.30
CA GLY A 248 16.68 -6.24 8.43
C GLY A 248 17.88 -6.82 7.70
N LEU A 249 18.15 -6.36 6.47
CA LEU A 249 19.31 -6.78 5.68
C LEU A 249 20.63 -6.35 6.34
N LEU A 250 20.69 -5.12 6.87
CA LEU A 250 21.87 -4.63 7.59
C LEU A 250 22.13 -5.46 8.83
N PHE A 251 21.09 -5.71 9.65
CA PHE A 251 21.23 -6.58 10.83
C PHE A 251 21.62 -8.00 10.44
N ALA A 252 21.04 -8.58 9.39
CA ALA A 252 21.42 -9.91 8.91
C ALA A 252 22.89 -9.96 8.52
N ALA A 253 23.41 -8.98 7.80
CA ALA A 253 24.82 -8.88 7.44
C ALA A 253 25.73 -8.80 8.68
N VAL A 254 25.35 -7.97 9.68
CA VAL A 254 26.08 -7.82 10.95
C VAL A 254 26.06 -9.14 11.73
N PHE A 255 24.92 -9.80 11.87
CA PHE A 255 24.82 -11.07 12.58
C PHE A 255 25.62 -12.18 11.91
N VAL A 256 25.56 -12.29 10.57
CA VAL A 256 26.40 -13.25 9.82
C VAL A 256 27.87 -12.94 10.07
N TYR A 257 28.29 -11.66 10.03
CA TYR A 257 29.66 -11.28 10.34
C TYR A 257 30.08 -11.69 11.74
N LEU A 258 29.29 -11.34 12.78
CA LEU A 258 29.60 -11.68 14.16
C LEU A 258 29.66 -13.19 14.39
N LEU A 259 28.72 -13.95 13.83
CA LEU A 259 28.71 -15.40 13.92
C LEU A 259 29.98 -15.99 13.31
N MET A 260 30.43 -15.45 12.18
CA MET A 260 31.67 -15.88 11.54
C MET A 260 32.91 -15.47 12.34
N VAL A 261 32.92 -14.27 12.96
CA VAL A 261 34.00 -13.85 13.85
C VAL A 261 34.16 -14.84 15.01
N VAL A 262 33.04 -15.26 15.61
CA VAL A 262 33.04 -16.25 16.68
C VAL A 262 33.56 -17.61 16.19
N ASN A 263 33.08 -18.06 15.03
CA ASN A 263 33.47 -19.35 14.45
C ASN A 263 34.94 -19.39 14.02
N TYR A 264 35.44 -18.31 13.41
CA TYR A 264 36.81 -18.25 12.92
C TYR A 264 37.80 -17.68 13.94
N GLN A 265 37.32 -17.07 15.03
CA GLN A 265 38.14 -16.38 16.03
C GLN A 265 39.10 -15.35 15.40
N ASN A 266 38.66 -14.71 14.32
CA ASN A 266 39.42 -13.75 13.54
C ASN A 266 38.47 -12.76 12.86
N PHE A 267 38.82 -11.48 12.83
CA PHE A 267 38.02 -10.44 12.16
C PHE A 267 38.27 -10.34 10.66
N GLY A 268 39.42 -10.82 10.16
CA GLY A 268 39.81 -10.68 8.76
C GLY A 268 39.06 -11.60 7.81
N ASP A 269 38.90 -12.88 8.18
CA ASP A 269 38.25 -13.88 7.33
C ASP A 269 36.75 -13.58 7.06
N PRO A 270 35.94 -13.17 8.08
CA PRO A 270 34.57 -12.71 7.84
C PRO A 270 34.50 -11.49 6.97
N PHE A 271 35.46 -10.57 7.05
CA PHE A 271 35.50 -9.36 6.25
C PHE A 271 35.62 -9.66 4.75
N VAL A 272 36.42 -10.68 4.38
CA VAL A 272 36.54 -11.16 2.99
C VAL A 272 35.19 -11.63 2.43
N VAL A 273 34.39 -12.29 3.26
CA VAL A 273 33.04 -12.79 2.85
C VAL A 273 32.09 -11.61 2.59
N ILE A 274 32.09 -10.60 3.48
CA ILE A 274 31.23 -9.43 3.32
C ILE A 274 31.62 -8.61 2.08
N LEU A 275 32.89 -8.55 1.72
CA LEU A 275 33.35 -7.86 0.53
C LEU A 275 32.77 -8.44 -0.79
N ALA A 276 32.21 -9.64 -0.77
CA ALA A 276 31.48 -10.21 -1.91
C ALA A 276 30.06 -9.65 -2.08
N LEU A 277 29.46 -9.08 -1.04
CA LEU A 277 28.07 -8.60 -1.05
C LEU A 277 27.84 -7.42 -2.01
N PRO A 278 28.69 -6.40 -2.09
CA PRO A 278 28.52 -5.30 -3.06
C PRO A 278 28.40 -5.76 -4.50
N ALA A 279 29.14 -6.79 -4.90
CA ALA A 279 29.04 -7.33 -6.25
C ALA A 279 27.69 -8.01 -6.51
N THR A 280 27.13 -8.67 -5.49
CA THR A 280 25.77 -9.23 -5.56
C THR A 280 24.74 -8.13 -5.80
N PHE A 281 24.84 -7.00 -5.07
CA PHE A 281 23.96 -5.86 -5.28
C PHE A 281 24.11 -5.23 -6.67
N CYS A 282 25.34 -5.09 -7.18
CA CYS A 282 25.56 -4.64 -8.55
C CYS A 282 24.87 -5.54 -9.58
N GLY A 283 24.92 -6.87 -9.36
CA GLY A 283 24.22 -7.83 -10.20
C GLY A 283 22.71 -7.69 -10.18
N ILE A 284 22.15 -7.50 -8.99
CA ILE A 284 20.69 -7.29 -8.80
C ILE A 284 20.25 -6.02 -9.56
N VAL A 285 20.90 -4.89 -9.31
CA VAL A 285 20.56 -3.61 -9.95
C VAL A 285 20.71 -3.70 -11.46
N THR A 286 21.80 -4.30 -11.96
CA THR A 286 22.03 -4.48 -13.39
C THR A 286 20.92 -5.31 -14.04
N MET A 287 20.54 -6.43 -13.44
CA MET A 287 19.48 -7.29 -13.98
C MET A 287 18.10 -6.62 -13.96
N LEU A 288 17.76 -5.93 -12.90
CA LEU A 288 16.50 -5.16 -12.82
C LEU A 288 16.47 -4.06 -13.88
N PHE A 289 17.59 -3.35 -14.07
CA PHE A 289 17.72 -2.32 -15.10
C PHE A 289 17.57 -2.89 -16.52
N MET A 290 18.28 -3.98 -16.82
CA MET A 290 18.23 -4.63 -18.15
C MET A 290 16.85 -5.19 -18.49
N THR A 291 16.10 -5.63 -17.48
CA THR A 291 14.74 -6.19 -17.67
C THR A 291 13.64 -5.13 -17.55
N GLY A 292 13.98 -3.84 -17.35
CA GLY A 292 13.00 -2.77 -17.15
C GLY A 292 12.10 -2.99 -15.94
N THR A 293 12.60 -3.73 -14.92
CA THR A 293 11.85 -4.04 -13.71
C THR A 293 12.16 -3.01 -12.65
N THR A 294 11.11 -2.41 -12.06
CA THR A 294 11.26 -1.44 -10.98
C THR A 294 11.69 -2.11 -9.67
N LEU A 295 12.43 -1.38 -8.84
CA LEU A 295 12.76 -1.84 -7.49
C LEU A 295 11.48 -1.82 -6.64
N ASN A 296 11.08 -2.99 -6.15
CA ASN A 296 9.87 -3.20 -5.35
C ASN A 296 10.12 -4.16 -4.19
N VAL A 297 9.15 -4.36 -3.31
CA VAL A 297 9.27 -5.24 -2.15
C VAL A 297 9.67 -6.68 -2.54
N PRO A 298 9.03 -7.33 -3.54
CA PRO A 298 9.48 -8.64 -4.02
C PRO A 298 10.93 -8.67 -4.52
N SER A 299 11.40 -7.64 -5.23
CA SER A 299 12.81 -7.59 -5.67
C SER A 299 13.79 -7.46 -4.50
N LEU A 300 13.43 -6.76 -3.43
CA LEU A 300 14.22 -6.71 -2.18
C LEU A 300 14.25 -8.07 -1.47
N MET A 301 13.13 -8.80 -1.43
CA MET A 301 13.12 -10.18 -0.93
C MET A 301 14.05 -11.07 -1.76
N GLY A 302 14.04 -10.92 -3.09
CA GLY A 302 14.97 -11.59 -3.99
C GLY A 302 16.42 -11.21 -3.71
N ALA A 303 16.69 -9.95 -3.38
CA ALA A 303 18.03 -9.48 -2.99
C ALA A 303 18.51 -10.14 -1.70
N ILE A 304 17.66 -10.24 -0.67
CA ILE A 304 17.99 -10.93 0.58
C ILE A 304 18.34 -12.40 0.32
N MET A 305 17.54 -13.09 -0.52
CA MET A 305 17.81 -14.46 -0.90
C MET A 305 19.16 -14.60 -1.63
N ALA A 306 19.44 -13.75 -2.61
CA ALA A 306 20.68 -13.78 -3.37
C ALA A 306 21.91 -13.53 -2.47
N VAL A 307 21.80 -12.54 -1.56
CA VAL A 307 22.84 -12.25 -0.56
C VAL A 307 23.07 -13.45 0.37
N GLY A 308 22.01 -14.11 0.84
CA GLY A 308 22.11 -15.31 1.67
C GLY A 308 22.88 -16.44 0.98
N VAL A 309 22.57 -16.73 -0.28
CA VAL A 309 23.27 -17.75 -1.06
C VAL A 309 24.71 -17.37 -1.36
N ALA A 310 24.95 -16.10 -1.74
CA ALA A 310 26.31 -15.59 -1.98
C ALA A 310 27.18 -15.70 -0.72
N SER A 311 26.63 -15.33 0.45
CA SER A 311 27.30 -15.47 1.75
C SER A 311 27.63 -16.94 2.04
N ALA A 312 26.67 -17.85 1.89
CA ALA A 312 26.86 -19.28 2.16
C ALA A 312 27.98 -19.88 1.29
N ASN A 313 27.99 -19.59 0.00
CA ASN A 313 29.04 -20.05 -0.92
C ASN A 313 30.40 -19.47 -0.56
N SER A 314 30.47 -18.19 -0.17
CA SER A 314 31.72 -17.52 0.22
C SER A 314 32.24 -18.09 1.54
N ILE A 315 31.37 -18.38 2.53
CA ILE A 315 31.70 -19.01 3.79
C ILE A 315 32.37 -20.38 3.55
N LEU A 316 31.72 -21.23 2.74
CA LEU A 316 32.26 -22.56 2.45
C LEU A 316 33.60 -22.52 1.75
N LEU A 317 33.82 -21.54 0.88
CA LEU A 317 35.10 -21.37 0.19
C LEU A 317 36.21 -20.91 1.16
N VAL A 318 35.94 -19.89 1.98
CA VAL A 318 36.90 -19.36 2.96
C VAL A 318 37.23 -20.43 4.01
N THR A 319 36.23 -21.20 4.50
CA THR A 319 36.45 -22.30 5.45
C THR A 319 37.40 -23.34 4.87
N PHE A 320 37.20 -23.75 3.62
CA PHE A 320 38.05 -24.73 2.98
C PHE A 320 39.47 -24.19 2.71
N ALA A 321 39.59 -22.93 2.30
CA ALA A 321 40.90 -22.26 2.12
C ALA A 321 41.68 -22.21 3.45
N ARG A 322 41.02 -21.89 4.56
CA ARG A 322 41.58 -21.89 5.90
C ARG A 322 42.04 -23.28 6.33
N GLU A 323 41.23 -24.30 6.11
CA GLU A 323 41.60 -25.68 6.41
C GLU A 323 42.86 -26.13 5.65
N GLN A 324 42.97 -25.79 4.36
CA GLN A 324 44.19 -26.05 3.57
C GLN A 324 45.41 -25.28 4.08
N GLN A 325 45.23 -24.06 4.57
CA GLN A 325 46.31 -23.29 5.17
C GLN A 325 46.77 -23.90 6.49
N LEU A 326 45.86 -24.40 7.35
CA LEU A 326 46.21 -25.11 8.56
C LEU A 326 46.99 -26.42 8.32
N LYS A 327 46.77 -27.05 7.14
CA LYS A 327 47.58 -28.19 6.69
C LYS A 327 48.97 -27.81 6.15
N GLY A 328 49.44 -26.57 6.39
CA GLY A 328 50.78 -26.09 6.02
C GLY A 328 50.93 -25.56 4.59
N ARG A 329 49.82 -25.34 3.83
CA ARG A 329 49.88 -24.73 2.50
C ARG A 329 50.00 -23.21 2.60
N SER A 330 50.74 -22.60 1.69
CA SER A 330 50.78 -21.14 1.59
C SER A 330 49.39 -20.56 1.30
N ALA A 331 49.08 -19.36 1.79
CA ALA A 331 47.78 -18.71 1.64
C ALA A 331 47.31 -18.66 0.16
N PHE A 332 48.23 -18.39 -0.79
CA PHE A 332 47.93 -18.38 -2.22
C PHE A 332 47.51 -19.77 -2.74
N ARG A 333 48.28 -20.82 -2.40
CA ARG A 333 47.97 -22.19 -2.82
C ARG A 333 46.69 -22.70 -2.19
N ALA A 334 46.48 -22.41 -0.90
CA ALA A 334 45.26 -22.75 -0.18
C ALA A 334 44.03 -22.11 -0.81
N ALA A 335 44.09 -20.84 -1.17
CA ALA A 335 43.03 -20.12 -1.88
C ALA A 335 42.75 -20.70 -3.27
N LEU A 336 43.79 -21.04 -4.05
CA LEU A 336 43.68 -21.64 -5.37
C LEU A 336 43.03 -23.04 -5.33
N ASP A 337 43.48 -23.86 -4.42
CA ASP A 337 42.93 -25.20 -4.21
C ASP A 337 41.47 -25.16 -3.74
N ALA A 338 41.13 -24.20 -2.87
CA ALA A 338 39.76 -23.96 -2.45
C ALA A 338 38.88 -23.58 -3.65
N GLY A 339 39.32 -22.64 -4.48
CA GLY A 339 38.62 -22.26 -5.71
C GLY A 339 38.41 -23.44 -6.65
N ARG A 340 39.47 -24.23 -6.95
CA ARG A 340 39.40 -25.39 -7.82
C ARG A 340 38.46 -26.46 -7.31
N THR A 341 38.48 -26.76 -6.03
CA THR A 341 37.62 -27.79 -5.43
C THR A 341 36.16 -27.38 -5.36
N ARG A 342 35.89 -26.09 -5.10
CA ARG A 342 34.55 -25.54 -4.90
C ARG A 342 33.88 -25.04 -6.18
N ILE A 343 34.58 -24.93 -7.30
CA ILE A 343 34.01 -24.40 -8.56
C ILE A 343 32.79 -25.21 -9.03
N ARG A 344 32.87 -26.55 -8.99
CA ARG A 344 31.76 -27.42 -9.43
C ARG A 344 30.52 -27.29 -8.52
N PRO A 345 30.61 -27.47 -7.19
CA PRO A 345 29.46 -27.30 -6.31
C PRO A 345 28.82 -25.92 -6.40
N VAL A 346 29.61 -24.84 -6.41
CA VAL A 346 29.10 -23.46 -6.48
C VAL A 346 28.40 -23.18 -7.80
N LEU A 347 28.96 -23.63 -8.93
CA LEU A 347 28.32 -23.50 -10.24
C LEU A 347 27.03 -24.32 -10.34
N MET A 348 27.00 -25.54 -9.76
CA MET A 348 25.81 -26.39 -9.78
C MET A 348 24.67 -25.77 -8.97
N THR A 349 24.94 -25.24 -7.77
CA THR A 349 23.93 -24.59 -6.95
C THR A 349 23.41 -23.29 -7.58
N ALA A 350 24.31 -22.48 -8.13
CA ALA A 350 23.93 -21.25 -8.84
C ALA A 350 23.09 -21.56 -10.09
N ALA A 351 23.54 -22.51 -10.92
CA ALA A 351 22.80 -22.92 -12.11
C ALA A 351 21.42 -23.50 -11.78
N ALA A 352 21.33 -24.36 -10.75
CA ALA A 352 20.05 -24.92 -10.33
C ALA A 352 19.06 -23.85 -9.88
N MET A 353 19.51 -22.83 -9.12
CA MET A 353 18.66 -21.72 -8.70
C MET A 353 18.26 -20.82 -9.88
N VAL A 354 19.21 -20.50 -10.77
CA VAL A 354 18.92 -19.67 -11.97
C VAL A 354 17.89 -20.37 -12.86
N VAL A 355 18.08 -21.66 -13.15
CA VAL A 355 17.14 -22.44 -13.98
C VAL A 355 15.79 -22.60 -13.29
N GLY A 356 15.79 -22.85 -11.97
CA GLY A 356 14.56 -22.97 -11.17
C GLY A 356 13.75 -21.67 -11.10
N MET A 357 14.42 -20.50 -11.12
CA MET A 357 13.77 -19.19 -11.10
C MET A 357 13.40 -18.66 -12.51
N LEU A 358 13.92 -19.28 -13.58
CA LEU A 358 13.71 -18.82 -14.94
C LEU A 358 12.23 -18.76 -15.37
N PRO A 359 11.37 -19.77 -15.07
CA PRO A 359 9.95 -19.69 -15.39
C PRO A 359 9.25 -18.49 -14.74
N MET A 360 9.57 -18.22 -13.46
CA MET A 360 9.04 -17.09 -12.72
C MET A 360 9.59 -15.74 -13.27
N ALA A 361 10.85 -15.68 -13.70
CA ALA A 361 11.49 -14.47 -14.22
C ALA A 361 10.89 -14.03 -15.57
N ILE A 362 10.42 -14.97 -16.38
CA ILE A 362 9.75 -14.68 -17.67
C ILE A 362 8.38 -14.03 -17.38
N GLY A 363 7.70 -14.46 -16.32
CA GLY A 363 6.42 -13.88 -15.85
C GLY A 363 5.25 -14.26 -16.74
N ALA A 364 4.22 -14.86 -16.18
CA ALA A 364 2.91 -14.96 -16.82
C ALA A 364 2.17 -13.63 -16.69
N PRO A 365 1.22 -13.32 -17.58
CA PRO A 365 0.36 -12.15 -17.40
C PRO A 365 -0.37 -12.19 -16.05
N GLY A 366 -0.13 -11.18 -15.20
CA GLY A 366 -0.65 -11.09 -13.83
C GLY A 366 0.34 -11.51 -12.72
N GLU A 367 1.51 -12.06 -13.06
CA GLU A 367 2.54 -12.46 -12.09
C GLU A 367 3.77 -11.51 -12.10
N GLU A 368 3.59 -10.29 -12.53
CA GLU A 368 4.69 -9.31 -12.67
C GLU A 368 5.45 -9.07 -11.35
N GLN A 369 4.78 -9.19 -10.22
CA GLN A 369 5.40 -9.03 -8.89
C GLN A 369 6.40 -10.15 -8.58
N ASN A 370 6.04 -11.40 -8.89
CA ASN A 370 6.90 -12.57 -8.67
C ASN A 370 8.09 -12.57 -9.64
N ALA A 371 7.91 -12.03 -10.85
CA ALA A 371 8.98 -11.87 -11.82
C ALA A 371 10.11 -10.96 -11.30
N ALA A 372 9.77 -9.89 -10.58
CA ALA A 372 10.76 -8.99 -9.99
C ALA A 372 11.67 -9.69 -8.96
N LEU A 373 11.08 -10.55 -8.11
CA LEU A 373 11.83 -11.38 -7.16
C LEU A 373 12.81 -12.30 -7.90
N ALA A 374 12.32 -13.05 -8.89
CA ALA A 374 13.13 -14.01 -9.62
C ALA A 374 14.27 -13.34 -10.40
N ARG A 375 14.01 -12.19 -11.05
CA ARG A 375 15.02 -11.40 -11.75
C ARG A 375 16.11 -10.88 -10.81
N ALA A 376 15.72 -10.41 -9.61
CA ALA A 376 16.68 -9.99 -8.59
C ALA A 376 17.58 -11.15 -8.14
N VAL A 377 17.02 -12.33 -7.88
CA VAL A 377 17.80 -13.54 -7.51
C VAL A 377 18.76 -13.94 -8.63
N ILE A 378 18.27 -14.03 -9.87
CA ILE A 378 19.10 -14.41 -11.03
C ILE A 378 20.24 -13.41 -11.21
N GLY A 379 19.95 -12.09 -11.20
CA GLY A 379 20.96 -11.05 -11.34
C GLY A 379 22.01 -11.09 -10.24
N GLY A 380 21.55 -11.23 -8.99
CA GLY A 380 22.44 -11.37 -7.83
C GLY A 380 23.38 -12.57 -7.94
N LEU A 381 22.87 -13.74 -8.32
CA LEU A 381 23.66 -14.97 -8.45
C LEU A 381 24.63 -14.92 -9.63
N LEU A 382 24.25 -14.34 -10.76
CA LEU A 382 25.13 -14.21 -11.93
C LEU A 382 26.40 -13.39 -11.63
N PHE A 383 26.30 -12.40 -10.74
CA PHE A 383 27.45 -11.59 -10.32
C PHE A 383 28.13 -12.16 -9.07
N ALA A 384 27.36 -12.67 -8.12
CA ALA A 384 27.92 -13.27 -6.90
C ALA A 384 28.78 -14.51 -7.19
N THR A 385 28.39 -15.36 -8.14
CA THR A 385 29.10 -16.60 -8.44
C THR A 385 30.54 -16.34 -8.94
N PRO A 386 30.79 -15.52 -9.99
CA PRO A 386 32.15 -15.18 -10.39
C PRO A 386 32.92 -14.47 -9.27
N THR A 387 32.27 -13.57 -8.55
CA THR A 387 32.91 -12.86 -7.42
C THR A 387 33.37 -13.80 -6.34
N THR A 388 32.52 -14.74 -5.93
CA THR A 388 32.88 -15.76 -4.94
C THR A 388 34.03 -16.66 -5.43
N LEU A 389 34.05 -17.04 -6.70
CA LEU A 389 35.05 -17.94 -7.22
C LEU A 389 36.40 -17.27 -7.54
N LEU A 390 36.43 -15.97 -7.88
CA LEU A 390 37.62 -15.27 -8.32
C LEU A 390 38.09 -14.24 -7.28
N ILE A 391 37.19 -13.37 -6.82
CA ILE A 391 37.56 -12.24 -5.95
C ILE A 391 37.77 -12.70 -4.51
N VAL A 392 36.90 -13.56 -3.96
CA VAL A 392 37.02 -14.05 -2.58
C VAL A 392 38.35 -14.78 -2.34
N PRO A 393 38.80 -15.76 -3.18
CA PRO A 393 40.09 -16.41 -3.03
C PRO A 393 41.27 -15.43 -3.13
N TYR A 394 41.17 -14.46 -4.06
CA TYR A 394 42.19 -13.44 -4.21
C TYR A 394 42.33 -12.55 -2.97
N LEU A 395 41.21 -12.05 -2.44
CA LEU A 395 41.18 -11.26 -1.22
C LEU A 395 41.69 -12.06 0.00
N PHE A 396 41.31 -13.32 0.11
CA PHE A 396 41.81 -14.21 1.16
C PHE A 396 43.33 -14.35 1.08
N ALA A 397 43.89 -14.61 -0.12
CA ALA A 397 45.32 -14.72 -0.32
C ALA A 397 46.08 -13.42 -0.01
N MET A 398 45.46 -12.25 -0.36
CA MET A 398 46.05 -10.93 -0.12
C MET A 398 46.11 -10.57 1.39
N LEU A 399 45.01 -10.81 2.11
CA LEU A 399 44.91 -10.49 3.52
C LEU A 399 45.77 -11.41 4.39
N ARG A 400 45.90 -12.70 4.00
CA ARG A 400 46.67 -13.70 4.74
C ARG A 400 48.17 -13.70 4.39
N LYS A 401 48.59 -13.24 3.22
CA LYS A 401 50.01 -13.11 2.85
C LYS A 401 50.80 -12.24 3.83
N ARG A 402 50.11 -11.37 4.57
CA ARG A 402 50.69 -10.49 5.59
C ARG A 402 50.92 -11.18 6.95
N ASN A 403 50.38 -12.42 7.15
CA ASN A 403 50.39 -13.14 8.42
C ASN A 403 51.10 -14.53 8.33
N ASP A 404 51.99 -14.75 7.37
CA ASP A 404 52.72 -16.03 7.21
C ASP A 404 53.71 -16.34 8.38
N GLY A 405 53.62 -15.64 9.48
CA GLY A 405 54.49 -15.80 10.67
C GLY A 405 53.80 -16.36 11.93
N VAL A 406 52.53 -16.75 11.87
CA VAL A 406 51.84 -17.35 13.00
C VAL A 406 52.07 -18.87 12.99
N PRO A 407 52.76 -19.46 14.02
CA PRO A 407 52.92 -20.90 14.09
C PRO A 407 51.55 -21.57 14.15
N ALA A 408 51.40 -22.68 13.41
CA ALA A 408 50.25 -23.53 13.52
C ALA A 408 50.04 -23.89 15.00
N TYR A 409 48.95 -23.45 15.59
CA TYR A 409 48.53 -23.95 16.90
C TYR A 409 48.37 -25.46 16.74
N GLY A 410 49.13 -26.20 17.54
CA GLY A 410 49.18 -27.65 17.46
C GLY A 410 47.76 -28.23 17.52
N VAL A 411 47.46 -28.97 16.48
CA VAL A 411 46.44 -30.00 16.53
C VAL A 411 46.71 -30.85 17.76
N PHE A 412 45.69 -31.10 18.56
CA PHE A 412 45.72 -32.17 19.56
C PHE A 412 45.98 -33.48 18.80
N GLU A 413 47.27 -33.74 18.59
CA GLU A 413 47.79 -35.02 18.24
C GLU A 413 48.20 -35.66 19.57
N ASP A 414 47.75 -36.90 19.75
CA ASP A 414 48.06 -37.83 20.83
C ASP A 414 47.30 -37.67 22.14
N LEU A 415 46.06 -38.19 22.15
CA LEU A 415 45.65 -39.01 23.28
C LEU A 415 45.95 -40.45 22.89
N PRO A 416 46.80 -41.18 23.62
CA PRO A 416 46.97 -42.61 23.39
C PRO A 416 45.68 -43.33 23.77
N ASP A 417 45.29 -44.26 22.88
CA ASP A 417 44.25 -45.24 23.16
C ASP A 417 44.54 -45.99 24.48
N GLU A 418 43.66 -45.84 25.48
CA GLU A 418 43.44 -46.82 26.54
C GLU A 418 41.99 -47.31 26.48
#